data_600268e914a01d466ed120be65a6e6cf
#
_entry.id   600268e914a01d466ed120be65a6e6cf
#
_cell.length_a   1.000
_cell.length_b   1.000
_cell.length_c   1.000
_cell.angle_alpha   90.00
_cell.angle_beta   90.00
_cell.angle_gamma   90.00
#
_symmetry.space_group_name_H-M   'P 1'
#
loop_
_entity.id
_entity.type
_entity.pdbx_description
1 polymer ?
#
loop_
_entity_poly.entity_id
_entity_poly.type
_entity_poly.pdbx_seq_one_letter_code
_entity_poly.pdbx_strand_id
1 'polypeptide(L)'
;MKTELRRLEEQLERALEGEAWHGPSVLEVLEGVTATQAAAHPIAGAHSIWELVLHLCGTYGLVLRRLGADGRQLTASEDWPTIPEPSAENWTDSIRVLKQLNEDLRRAVLTFARERLDDPLVPEAPYTAYTQFIGVTQHNLYHAGQIALLKKALASDDSATTRPN
;
A
#
# COMPACT_ATOMS: atom_id res chain seq x y z
N MET A 1 9.28 -25.23 12.56
CA MET A 1 7.96 -24.57 12.40
C MET A 1 8.19 -23.06 12.41
N LYS A 2 7.62 -22.29 11.44
CA LYS A 2 7.78 -20.83 11.42
C LYS A 2 7.11 -20.20 12.63
N THR A 3 7.72 -19.16 13.20
CA THR A 3 7.11 -18.36 14.27
C THR A 3 5.95 -17.54 13.75
N GLU A 4 5.06 -17.06 14.63
CA GLU A 4 3.95 -16.18 14.26
C GLU A 4 4.44 -14.89 13.59
N LEU A 5 5.48 -14.25 14.15
CA LEU A 5 6.08 -13.05 13.56
C LEU A 5 6.60 -13.30 12.13
N ARG A 6 7.20 -14.46 11.88
CA ARG A 6 7.66 -14.81 10.53
C ARG A 6 6.49 -15.03 9.57
N ARG A 7 5.35 -15.55 10.03
CA ARG A 7 4.15 -15.69 9.20
C ARG A 7 3.53 -14.33 8.86
N LEU A 8 3.47 -13.43 9.84
CA LEU A 8 3.00 -12.05 9.62
C LEU A 8 3.87 -11.30 8.63
N GLU A 9 5.19 -11.39 8.80
CA GLU A 9 6.16 -10.77 7.88
C GLU A 9 6.02 -11.32 6.46
N GLU A 10 5.89 -12.62 6.26
CA GLU A 10 5.65 -13.22 4.95
C GLU A 10 4.35 -12.74 4.29
N GLN A 11 3.29 -12.49 5.06
CA GLN A 11 2.05 -11.95 4.49
C GLN A 11 2.22 -10.49 4.04
N LEU A 12 2.96 -9.67 4.80
CA LEU A 12 3.32 -8.31 4.39
C LEU A 12 4.16 -8.29 3.11
N GLU A 13 5.14 -9.21 3.00
CA GLU A 13 5.97 -9.38 1.80
C GLU A 13 5.11 -9.73 0.60
N ARG A 14 4.33 -10.81 0.69
CA ARG A 14 3.53 -11.34 -0.41
C ARG A 14 2.46 -10.35 -0.89
N ALA A 15 1.86 -9.57 0.01
CA ALA A 15 0.85 -8.59 -0.36
C ALA A 15 1.44 -7.44 -1.19
N LEU A 16 2.71 -7.08 -0.99
CA LEU A 16 3.37 -6.04 -1.76
C LEU A 16 4.15 -6.60 -2.97
N GLU A 17 4.98 -7.65 -2.80
CA GLU A 17 6.03 -8.01 -3.78
C GLU A 17 5.71 -9.23 -4.63
N GLY A 18 4.75 -10.07 -4.23
CA GLY A 18 4.32 -11.18 -5.10
C GLY A 18 4.34 -12.55 -4.46
N GLU A 19 4.00 -13.55 -5.31
CA GLU A 19 3.69 -14.93 -4.92
C GLU A 19 2.57 -15.04 -3.88
N ALA A 20 1.58 -14.14 -3.97
CA ALA A 20 0.42 -14.15 -3.10
C ALA A 20 -0.63 -15.16 -3.60
N TRP A 21 -1.27 -15.88 -2.67
CA TRP A 21 -2.29 -16.87 -3.01
C TRP A 21 -3.54 -16.26 -3.67
N HIS A 22 -3.87 -15.02 -3.32
CA HIS A 22 -5.10 -14.35 -3.78
C HIS A 22 -5.05 -13.80 -5.22
N GLY A 23 -3.88 -13.72 -5.84
CA GLY A 23 -3.66 -13.07 -7.14
C GLY A 23 -2.51 -12.06 -7.09
N PRO A 24 -2.43 -11.14 -8.05
CA PRO A 24 -1.30 -10.21 -8.14
C PRO A 24 -1.15 -9.32 -6.91
N SER A 25 0.08 -9.15 -6.45
CA SER A 25 0.47 -8.22 -5.40
C SER A 25 0.39 -6.75 -5.88
N VAL A 26 0.58 -5.81 -4.95
CA VAL A 26 0.57 -4.37 -5.28
C VAL A 26 1.59 -4.04 -6.37
N LEU A 27 2.84 -4.53 -6.28
CA LEU A 27 3.87 -4.21 -7.28
C LEU A 27 3.60 -4.88 -8.63
N GLU A 28 3.05 -6.09 -8.63
CA GLU A 28 2.67 -6.78 -9.88
C GLU A 28 1.53 -6.04 -10.61
N VAL A 29 0.52 -5.52 -9.91
CA VAL A 29 -0.51 -4.69 -10.55
C VAL A 29 0.01 -3.34 -11.02
N LEU A 30 1.05 -2.79 -10.38
CA LEU A 30 1.70 -1.54 -10.77
C LEU A 30 2.67 -1.71 -11.95
N GLU A 31 3.04 -2.93 -12.32
CA GLU A 31 3.97 -3.18 -13.42
C GLU A 31 3.48 -2.55 -14.74
N GLY A 32 4.36 -1.80 -15.39
CA GLY A 32 4.08 -1.11 -16.64
C GLY A 32 3.21 0.13 -16.54
N VAL A 33 2.78 0.56 -15.35
CA VAL A 33 2.03 1.81 -15.15
C VAL A 33 2.99 3.00 -15.28
N THR A 34 2.71 3.89 -16.23
CA THR A 34 3.46 5.15 -16.41
C THR A 34 3.00 6.24 -15.44
N ALA A 35 3.80 7.27 -15.23
CA ALA A 35 3.44 8.42 -14.38
C ALA A 35 2.14 9.08 -14.82
N THR A 36 1.95 9.26 -16.14
CA THR A 36 0.71 9.82 -16.72
C THR A 36 -0.50 8.96 -16.40
N GLN A 37 -0.39 7.64 -16.57
CA GLN A 37 -1.46 6.70 -16.24
C GLN A 37 -1.74 6.67 -14.73
N ALA A 38 -0.68 6.74 -13.91
CA ALA A 38 -0.81 6.73 -12.45
C ALA A 38 -1.55 7.97 -11.93
N ALA A 39 -1.36 9.14 -12.56
CA ALA A 39 -2.02 10.39 -12.20
C ALA A 39 -3.44 10.52 -12.75
N ALA A 40 -3.83 9.70 -13.74
CA ALA A 40 -5.13 9.80 -14.40
C ALA A 40 -6.29 9.31 -13.52
N HIS A 41 -7.48 9.89 -13.73
CA HIS A 41 -8.74 9.51 -13.06
C HIS A 41 -9.72 8.90 -14.09
N PRO A 42 -9.52 7.65 -14.52
CA PRO A 42 -10.35 7.02 -15.55
C PRO A 42 -11.78 6.71 -15.07
N ILE A 43 -12.00 6.71 -13.76
CA ILE A 43 -13.32 6.47 -13.15
C ILE A 43 -13.69 7.71 -12.33
N ALA A 44 -14.82 8.34 -12.68
CA ALA A 44 -15.28 9.54 -12.00
C ALA A 44 -15.52 9.29 -10.49
N GLY A 45 -14.96 10.14 -9.65
CA GLY A 45 -15.07 10.06 -8.19
C GLY A 45 -14.17 9.00 -7.52
N ALA A 46 -13.39 8.23 -8.30
CA ALA A 46 -12.38 7.33 -7.75
C ALA A 46 -11.03 8.05 -7.62
N HIS A 47 -10.21 7.58 -6.69
CA HIS A 47 -8.81 7.99 -6.59
C HIS A 47 -8.01 7.48 -7.79
N SER A 48 -6.94 8.20 -8.13
CA SER A 48 -5.96 7.75 -9.12
C SER A 48 -5.07 6.64 -8.55
N ILE A 49 -4.36 5.92 -9.42
CA ILE A 49 -3.38 4.90 -9.00
C ILE A 49 -2.29 5.54 -8.11
N TRP A 50 -1.85 6.75 -8.43
CA TRP A 50 -0.81 7.43 -7.65
C TRP A 50 -1.29 7.80 -6.25
N GLU A 51 -2.51 8.34 -6.13
CA GLU A 51 -3.12 8.63 -4.83
C GLU A 51 -3.22 7.37 -3.96
N LEU A 52 -3.60 6.22 -4.55
CA LEU A 52 -3.63 4.94 -3.84
C LEU A 52 -2.24 4.50 -3.35
N VAL A 53 -1.19 4.70 -4.15
CA VAL A 53 0.20 4.39 -3.74
C VAL A 53 0.63 5.28 -2.57
N LEU A 54 0.34 6.58 -2.62
CA LEU A 54 0.66 7.50 -1.52
C LEU A 54 -0.14 7.19 -0.25
N HIS A 55 -1.41 6.82 -0.38
CA HIS A 55 -2.25 6.38 0.73
C HIS A 55 -1.71 5.09 1.38
N LEU A 56 -1.25 4.12 0.60
CA LEU A 56 -0.54 2.96 1.13
C LEU A 56 0.69 3.36 1.93
N CYS A 57 1.50 4.31 1.44
CA CYS A 57 2.64 4.84 2.18
C CYS A 57 2.22 5.46 3.53
N GLY A 58 1.12 6.23 3.55
CA GLY A 58 0.54 6.79 4.77
C GLY A 58 0.20 5.73 5.81
N THR A 59 -0.45 4.65 5.37
CA THR A 59 -0.83 3.51 6.24
C THR A 59 0.40 2.81 6.84
N TYR A 60 1.43 2.53 6.04
CA TYR A 60 2.69 2.00 6.55
C TYR A 60 3.35 2.93 7.56
N GLY A 61 3.40 4.23 7.24
CA GLY A 61 3.95 5.27 8.11
C GLY A 61 3.20 5.35 9.45
N LEU A 62 1.87 5.19 9.45
CA LEU A 62 1.06 5.17 10.68
C LEU A 62 1.46 4.02 11.60
N VAL A 63 1.58 2.80 11.07
CA VAL A 63 1.91 1.62 11.88
C VAL A 63 3.36 1.71 12.40
N LEU A 64 4.29 2.17 11.57
CA LEU A 64 5.68 2.41 11.98
C LEU A 64 5.79 3.47 13.08
N ARG A 65 5.04 4.57 13.01
CA ARG A 65 4.97 5.58 14.08
C ARG A 65 4.45 4.98 15.39
N ARG A 66 3.40 4.17 15.33
CA ARG A 66 2.82 3.50 16.52
C ARG A 66 3.80 2.51 17.15
N LEU A 67 4.62 1.83 16.35
CA LEU A 67 5.73 1.00 16.85
C LEU A 67 6.78 1.83 17.60
N GLY A 68 6.96 3.10 17.22
CA GLY A 68 7.77 4.10 17.94
C GLY A 68 7.03 4.82 19.09
N ALA A 69 5.87 4.30 19.53
CA ALA A 69 5.04 4.87 20.58
C ALA A 69 4.42 6.26 20.27
N ASP A 70 4.30 6.64 18.99
CA ASP A 70 3.55 7.83 18.56
C ASP A 70 2.11 7.45 18.20
N GLY A 71 1.17 7.82 19.06
CA GLY A 71 -0.26 7.52 18.92
C GLY A 71 -1.05 8.44 17.99
N ARG A 72 -0.41 9.44 17.36
CA ARG A 72 -1.10 10.37 16.45
C ARG A 72 -1.73 9.64 15.28
N GLN A 73 -2.97 10.01 14.97
CA GLN A 73 -3.65 9.56 13.76
C GLN A 73 -3.08 10.28 12.53
N LEU A 74 -3.35 9.73 11.35
CA LEU A 74 -3.12 10.45 10.09
C LEU A 74 -4.04 11.69 10.04
N THR A 75 -3.49 12.82 9.65
CA THR A 75 -4.31 13.94 9.17
C THR A 75 -4.88 13.59 7.79
N ALA A 76 -5.90 14.32 7.33
CA ALA A 76 -6.47 14.10 6.00
C ALA A 76 -5.42 14.23 4.88
N SER A 77 -4.45 15.13 5.02
CA SER A 77 -3.37 15.32 4.06
C SER A 77 -2.24 14.27 4.15
N GLU A 78 -2.10 13.57 5.27
CA GLU A 78 -1.19 12.42 5.40
C GLU A 78 -1.84 11.13 4.90
N ASP A 79 -3.17 11.02 5.04
CA ASP A 79 -3.94 9.87 4.58
C ASP A 79 -4.12 9.89 3.05
N TRP A 80 -4.42 11.08 2.50
CA TRP A 80 -4.56 11.33 1.06
C TRP A 80 -3.68 12.50 0.63
N PRO A 81 -2.36 12.29 0.48
CA PRO A 81 -1.46 13.35 0.06
C PRO A 81 -1.74 13.77 -1.39
N THR A 82 -1.53 15.04 -1.68
CA THR A 82 -1.53 15.53 -3.06
C THR A 82 -0.39 14.85 -3.85
N ILE A 83 -0.68 14.37 -5.04
CA ILE A 83 0.34 13.81 -5.92
C ILE A 83 1.34 14.91 -6.33
N PRO A 84 2.65 14.60 -6.43
CA PRO A 84 3.63 15.54 -6.97
C PRO A 84 3.40 15.76 -8.47
N GLU A 85 4.13 16.71 -9.06
CA GLU A 85 4.11 16.90 -10.51
C GLU A 85 4.36 15.57 -11.23
N PRO A 86 3.45 15.15 -12.14
CA PRO A 86 3.56 13.87 -12.82
C PRO A 86 4.82 13.77 -13.70
N SER A 87 5.82 13.07 -13.20
CA SER A 87 7.06 12.74 -13.89
C SER A 87 7.48 11.31 -13.64
N ALA A 88 8.24 10.72 -14.54
CA ALA A 88 8.77 9.35 -14.37
C ALA A 88 9.64 9.23 -13.11
N GLU A 89 10.39 10.28 -12.77
CA GLU A 89 11.23 10.34 -11.58
C GLU A 89 10.38 10.31 -10.30
N ASN A 90 9.41 11.23 -10.18
CA ASN A 90 8.52 11.29 -9.01
C ASN A 90 7.68 10.02 -8.83
N TRP A 91 7.25 9.39 -9.94
CA TRP A 91 6.54 8.12 -9.89
C TRP A 91 7.44 6.99 -9.37
N THR A 92 8.65 6.88 -9.91
CA THR A 92 9.65 5.89 -9.46
C THR A 92 9.99 6.09 -7.98
N ASP A 93 10.14 7.33 -7.54
CA ASP A 93 10.39 7.66 -6.14
C ASP A 93 9.23 7.26 -5.22
N SER A 94 7.97 7.47 -5.65
CA SER A 94 6.80 7.02 -4.87
C SER A 94 6.80 5.50 -4.68
N ILE A 95 7.11 4.73 -5.72
CA ILE A 95 7.23 3.26 -5.64
C ILE A 95 8.40 2.86 -4.73
N ARG A 96 9.54 3.54 -4.83
CA ARG A 96 10.71 3.31 -3.97
C ARG A 96 10.38 3.54 -2.50
N VAL A 97 9.67 4.62 -2.18
CA VAL A 97 9.23 4.92 -0.81
C VAL A 97 8.29 3.84 -0.28
N LEU A 98 7.32 3.39 -1.09
CA LEU A 98 6.39 2.32 -0.70
C LEU A 98 7.15 1.03 -0.37
N LYS A 99 8.11 0.62 -1.21
CA LYS A 99 8.98 -0.55 -0.96
C LYS A 99 9.75 -0.41 0.35
N GLN A 100 10.38 0.75 0.56
CA GLN A 100 11.18 1.01 1.76
C GLN A 100 10.35 0.91 3.03
N LEU A 101 9.14 1.50 3.03
CA LEU A 101 8.23 1.44 4.18
C LEU A 101 7.76 0.00 4.47
N ASN A 102 7.51 -0.80 3.45
CA ASN A 102 7.21 -2.23 3.62
C ASN A 102 8.37 -2.98 4.25
N GLU A 103 9.60 -2.80 3.75
CA GLU A 103 10.80 -3.42 4.32
C GLU A 103 11.01 -3.01 5.79
N ASP A 104 10.81 -1.73 6.11
CA ASP A 104 10.94 -1.21 7.46
C ASP A 104 9.91 -1.86 8.40
N LEU A 105 8.65 -1.97 7.96
CA LEU A 105 7.61 -2.63 8.75
C LEU A 105 7.91 -4.14 8.92
N ARG A 106 8.31 -4.83 7.86
CA ARG A 106 8.69 -6.26 7.93
C ARG A 106 9.81 -6.50 8.94
N ARG A 107 10.85 -5.66 8.93
CA ARG A 107 11.95 -5.72 9.91
C ARG A 107 11.45 -5.48 11.33
N ALA A 108 10.59 -4.49 11.52
CA ALA A 108 10.01 -4.20 12.82
C ALA A 108 9.15 -5.36 13.34
N VAL A 109 8.34 -6.00 12.48
CA VAL A 109 7.53 -7.18 12.83
C VAL A 109 8.43 -8.36 13.26
N LEU A 110 9.52 -8.64 12.54
CA LEU A 110 10.43 -9.74 12.88
C LEU A 110 11.11 -9.57 14.25
N THR A 111 11.29 -8.34 14.70
CA THR A 111 11.93 -8.00 15.99
C THR A 111 10.93 -7.65 17.09
N PHE A 112 9.63 -7.69 16.79
CA PHE A 112 8.57 -7.38 17.76
C PHE A 112 8.50 -8.44 18.88
N ALA A 113 8.16 -8.01 20.09
CA ALA A 113 7.97 -8.92 21.21
C ALA A 113 6.67 -9.74 21.01
N ARG A 114 6.81 -11.05 20.78
CA ARG A 114 5.71 -11.93 20.42
C ARG A 114 4.58 -11.93 21.46
N GLU A 115 4.94 -11.87 22.72
CA GLU A 115 4.01 -11.82 23.87
C GLU A 115 3.13 -10.56 23.88
N ARG A 116 3.51 -9.54 23.12
CA ARG A 116 2.77 -8.28 22.97
C ARG A 116 1.88 -8.22 21.73
N LEU A 117 1.74 -9.31 20.99
CA LEU A 117 0.90 -9.32 19.78
C LEU A 117 -0.58 -9.02 20.09
N ASP A 118 -1.05 -9.41 21.26
CA ASP A 118 -2.42 -9.15 21.71
C ASP A 118 -2.61 -7.79 22.40
N ASP A 119 -1.51 -7.05 22.63
CA ASP A 119 -1.56 -5.68 23.15
C ASP A 119 -1.75 -4.65 22.01
N PRO A 120 -2.35 -3.48 22.26
CA PRO A 120 -2.31 -2.38 21.32
C PRO A 120 -0.87 -1.83 21.18
N LEU A 121 -0.51 -1.34 19.99
CA LEU A 121 0.80 -0.71 19.76
C LEU A 121 0.96 0.58 20.58
N VAL A 122 -0.12 1.33 20.72
CA VAL A 122 -0.25 2.55 21.54
C VAL A 122 -1.59 2.54 22.26
N PRO A 123 -1.71 3.15 23.46
CA PRO A 123 -2.94 3.11 24.26
C PRO A 123 -4.20 3.57 23.51
N GLU A 124 -4.05 4.52 22.61
CA GLU A 124 -5.14 5.10 21.83
C GLU A 124 -5.58 4.24 20.63
N ALA A 125 -4.80 3.24 20.25
CA ALA A 125 -5.15 2.38 19.13
C ALA A 125 -6.23 1.37 19.53
N PRO A 126 -7.35 1.29 18.79
CA PRO A 126 -8.45 0.37 19.10
C PRO A 126 -8.15 -1.09 18.77
N TYR A 127 -6.99 -1.38 18.17
CA TYR A 127 -6.62 -2.68 17.64
C TYR A 127 -5.31 -3.17 18.25
N THR A 128 -5.18 -4.51 18.39
CA THR A 128 -3.94 -5.15 18.82
C THR A 128 -2.83 -4.99 17.77
N ALA A 129 -1.57 -5.22 18.17
CA ALA A 129 -0.44 -5.25 17.24
C ALA A 129 -0.67 -6.28 16.13
N TYR A 130 -1.13 -7.48 16.47
CA TYR A 130 -1.50 -8.52 15.49
C TYR A 130 -2.50 -8.01 14.46
N THR A 131 -3.60 -7.41 14.93
CA THR A 131 -4.65 -6.87 14.05
C THR A 131 -4.10 -5.78 13.13
N GLN A 132 -3.20 -4.93 13.60
CA GLN A 132 -2.63 -3.88 12.78
C GLN A 132 -1.68 -4.44 11.71
N PHE A 133 -0.84 -5.44 12.04
CA PHE A 133 0.05 -6.08 11.05
C PHE A 133 -0.74 -6.82 9.95
N ILE A 134 -1.75 -7.60 10.32
CA ILE A 134 -2.64 -8.24 9.34
C ILE A 134 -3.46 -7.19 8.60
N GLY A 135 -3.89 -6.12 9.26
CA GLY A 135 -4.63 -5.02 8.66
C GLY A 135 -3.89 -4.35 7.50
N VAL A 136 -2.57 -4.13 7.63
CA VAL A 136 -1.74 -3.60 6.51
C VAL A 136 -1.74 -4.57 5.34
N THR A 137 -1.61 -5.88 5.57
CA THR A 137 -1.71 -6.89 4.51
C THR A 137 -3.05 -6.80 3.79
N GLN A 138 -4.16 -6.80 4.53
CA GLN A 138 -5.52 -6.73 3.98
C GLN A 138 -5.76 -5.41 3.21
N HIS A 139 -5.23 -4.31 3.72
CA HIS A 139 -5.31 -2.99 3.10
C HIS A 139 -4.56 -2.94 1.75
N ASN A 140 -3.38 -3.55 1.68
CA ASN A 140 -2.66 -3.71 0.41
C ASN A 140 -3.51 -4.45 -0.63
N LEU A 141 -4.15 -5.56 -0.23
CA LEU A 141 -4.97 -6.37 -1.12
C LEU A 141 -6.21 -5.61 -1.62
N TYR A 142 -6.86 -4.88 -0.71
CA TYR A 142 -8.01 -4.04 -1.04
C TYR A 142 -7.65 -3.00 -2.12
N HIS A 143 -6.50 -2.32 -1.97
CA HIS A 143 -6.05 -1.32 -2.93
C HIS A 143 -5.42 -1.93 -4.19
N ALA A 144 -4.79 -3.08 -4.13
CA ALA A 144 -4.34 -3.81 -5.31
C ALA A 144 -5.50 -4.12 -6.27
N GLY A 145 -6.66 -4.52 -5.72
CA GLY A 145 -7.88 -4.73 -6.51
C GLY A 145 -8.38 -3.44 -7.18
N GLN A 146 -8.33 -2.31 -6.48
CA GLN A 146 -8.70 -1.00 -7.05
C GLN A 146 -7.73 -0.57 -8.16
N ILE A 147 -6.42 -0.69 -7.94
CA ILE A 147 -5.39 -0.40 -8.94
C ILE A 147 -5.61 -1.26 -10.20
N ALA A 148 -5.89 -2.55 -10.04
CA ALA A 148 -6.15 -3.44 -11.16
C ALA A 148 -7.37 -3.01 -11.99
N LEU A 149 -8.43 -2.51 -11.35
CA LEU A 149 -9.63 -1.98 -12.03
C LEU A 149 -9.31 -0.67 -12.77
N LEU A 150 -8.59 0.26 -12.14
CA LEU A 150 -8.18 1.53 -12.75
C LEU A 150 -7.28 1.27 -13.98
N LYS A 151 -6.33 0.34 -13.87
CA LYS A 151 -5.45 -0.05 -14.99
C LYS A 151 -6.25 -0.60 -16.18
N LYS A 152 -7.31 -1.39 -15.95
CA LYS A 152 -8.21 -1.88 -17.00
C LYS A 152 -9.01 -0.75 -17.63
N ALA A 153 -9.51 0.21 -16.84
CA ALA A 153 -10.25 1.36 -17.35
C ALA A 153 -9.37 2.21 -18.29
N LEU A 154 -8.11 2.48 -17.89
CA LEU A 154 -7.15 3.20 -18.74
C LEU A 154 -6.89 2.51 -20.07
N ALA A 155 -6.74 1.18 -20.09
CA ALA A 155 -6.51 0.42 -21.31
C ALA A 155 -7.75 0.44 -22.26
N SER A 156 -8.95 0.57 -21.70
CA SER A 156 -10.19 0.67 -22.50
C SER A 156 -10.33 2.02 -23.20
N ASP A 157 -9.90 3.11 -22.54
CA ASP A 157 -9.93 4.46 -23.12
C ASP A 157 -8.95 4.60 -24.29
N ASP A 158 -7.74 4.03 -24.18
CA ASP A 158 -6.76 4.02 -25.25
C ASP A 158 -7.28 3.27 -26.50
N SER A 159 -8.04 2.20 -26.32
CA SER A 159 -8.64 1.43 -27.42
C SER A 159 -9.81 2.13 -28.12
N ALA A 160 -10.54 2.99 -27.41
CA ALA A 160 -11.63 3.78 -27.97
C ALA A 160 -11.14 4.93 -28.84
N THR A 161 -9.97 5.50 -28.50
CA THR A 161 -9.36 6.63 -29.22
C THR A 161 -8.65 6.21 -30.52
N THR A 162 -8.36 4.92 -30.70
CA THR A 162 -7.63 4.37 -31.86
C THR A 162 -8.53 3.77 -32.97
N ARG A 163 -9.86 3.88 -32.88
CA ARG A 163 -10.75 3.46 -33.99
C ARG A 163 -10.78 4.55 -35.06
N PRO A 164 -10.21 4.34 -36.27
CA PRO A 164 -10.38 5.27 -37.38
C PRO A 164 -11.85 5.24 -37.84
N ASN A 165 -12.38 6.41 -38.14
CA ASN A 165 -13.66 6.61 -38.83
C ASN A 165 -13.67 5.92 -40.19
#